data_bc1d73111d6422ae10876c37d138ac5a
#
_entry.id   bc1d73111d6422ae10876c37d138ac5a
#
_cell.length_a   1.000
_cell.length_b   1.000
_cell.length_c   1.000
_cell.angle_alpha   90.00
_cell.angle_beta   90.00
_cell.angle_gamma   90.00
#
_symmetry.space_group_name_H-M   'P 1'
#
loop_
_entity.id
_entity.type
_entity.pdbx_description
1 polymer ?
#
loop_
_entity_poly.entity_id
_entity_poly.type
_entity_poly.pdbx_seq_one_letter_code
_entity_poly.pdbx_strand_id
1 'polypeptide(L)'
;SRLPENENALVFVPSIQDAEELRNIIPNSVAIHSKISKKQRKECVEGLKKEVYKVGITPLALTVGYDHPNLRNIVDATPTNSVRLHLQKTGRLIRICEGKDFGRVIDFAGNIKKHGDVRDLNFEFIEGYGWGLFKKDELLSDIPMNLDKVYTKEYLKNSGKIKLEYAFGEHNPGTEKLDFGTNKGKTVKELYYKKRHYLKWLAESNFEFKNKKLEAQIKDIWKL
;
A
#
# COMPACT_ATOMS: atom_id res chain seq x y z
N SER A 1 -13.30 8.38 23.33
CA SER A 1 -13.24 7.11 24.05
C SER A 1 -11.81 6.81 24.42
N ARG A 2 -11.55 6.41 25.66
CA ARG A 2 -10.21 5.97 26.10
C ARG A 2 -10.07 4.48 25.78
N LEU A 3 -8.88 4.07 25.34
CA LEU A 3 -8.56 2.65 25.30
C LEU A 3 -8.54 2.11 26.75
N PRO A 4 -9.05 0.90 26.98
CA PRO A 4 -8.93 0.25 28.28
C PRO A 4 -7.45 0.10 28.68
N GLU A 5 -7.08 0.40 29.89
CA GLU A 5 -5.69 0.45 30.37
C GLU A 5 -4.94 -0.88 30.21
N ASN A 6 -5.66 -1.99 30.17
CA ASN A 6 -5.09 -3.34 30.09
C ASN A 6 -5.05 -3.91 28.67
N GLU A 7 -5.53 -3.19 27.67
CA GLU A 7 -5.51 -3.67 26.29
C GLU A 7 -4.27 -3.18 25.53
N ASN A 8 -3.72 -4.08 24.72
CA ASN A 8 -2.62 -3.74 23.83
C ASN A 8 -3.11 -3.00 22.58
N ALA A 9 -2.23 -2.15 22.04
CA ALA A 9 -2.53 -1.36 20.85
C ALA A 9 -1.32 -1.19 19.93
N LEU A 10 -1.59 -1.05 18.63
CA LEU A 10 -0.63 -0.58 17.64
C LEU A 10 -1.12 0.76 17.08
N VAL A 11 -0.30 1.79 17.21
CA VAL A 11 -0.59 3.16 16.79
C VAL A 11 0.19 3.50 15.55
N PHE A 12 -0.48 3.80 14.44
CA PHE A 12 0.13 4.28 13.22
C PHE A 12 0.10 5.81 13.18
N VAL A 13 1.28 6.41 13.02
CA VAL A 13 1.48 7.86 13.02
C VAL A 13 2.17 8.31 11.72
N PRO A 14 2.03 9.59 11.32
CA PRO A 14 2.60 10.08 10.07
C PRO A 14 4.14 10.10 10.05
N SER A 15 4.78 10.43 11.18
CA SER A 15 6.22 10.65 11.23
C SER A 15 6.93 9.95 12.41
N ILE A 16 8.25 9.88 12.33
CA ILE A 16 9.11 9.40 13.43
C ILE A 16 9.02 10.34 14.62
N GLN A 17 8.92 11.63 14.37
CA GLN A 17 8.79 12.62 15.43
C GLN A 17 7.51 12.39 16.23
N ASP A 18 6.37 12.21 15.56
CA ASP A 18 5.10 11.90 16.23
C ASP A 18 5.19 10.61 17.06
N ALA A 19 5.93 9.62 16.55
CA ALA A 19 6.12 8.35 17.28
C ALA A 19 6.90 8.56 18.59
N GLU A 20 7.95 9.35 18.56
CA GLU A 20 8.77 9.65 19.75
C GLU A 20 8.04 10.56 20.73
N GLU A 21 7.31 11.56 20.24
CA GLU A 21 6.48 12.44 21.10
C GLU A 21 5.41 11.65 21.83
N LEU A 22 4.67 10.80 21.12
CA LEU A 22 3.63 9.97 21.73
C LEU A 22 4.20 8.93 22.71
N ARG A 23 5.38 8.37 22.42
CA ARG A 23 6.08 7.46 23.34
C ARG A 23 6.37 8.13 24.68
N ASN A 24 6.71 9.42 24.67
CA ASN A 24 7.00 10.17 25.92
C ASN A 24 5.72 10.47 26.74
N ILE A 25 4.55 10.45 26.09
CA ILE A 25 3.26 10.76 26.70
C ILE A 25 2.52 9.49 27.16
N ILE A 26 2.61 8.43 26.36
CA ILE A 26 1.86 7.19 26.59
C ILE A 26 2.69 6.23 27.44
N PRO A 27 2.25 5.90 28.68
CA PRO A 27 2.97 4.96 29.52
C PRO A 27 2.99 3.54 28.90
N ASN A 28 3.99 2.76 29.22
CA ASN A 28 4.20 1.40 28.72
C ASN A 28 4.16 1.28 27.20
N SER A 29 4.66 2.32 26.51
CA SER A 29 4.73 2.37 25.05
C SER A 29 6.16 2.30 24.53
N VAL A 30 6.28 1.93 23.25
CA VAL A 30 7.57 1.88 22.54
C VAL A 30 7.40 2.41 21.12
N ALA A 31 8.34 3.26 20.67
CA ALA A 31 8.40 3.74 19.30
C ALA A 31 9.25 2.80 18.43
N ILE A 32 8.72 2.39 17.27
CA ILE A 32 9.38 1.47 16.35
C ILE A 32 9.44 2.10 14.96
N HIS A 33 10.64 2.48 14.52
CA HIS A 33 10.84 3.20 13.26
C HIS A 33 12.18 2.85 12.59
N SER A 34 12.45 3.43 11.43
CA SER A 34 13.64 3.10 10.61
C SER A 34 14.97 3.56 11.22
N LYS A 35 14.96 4.56 12.11
CA LYS A 35 16.17 5.11 12.73
C LYS A 35 16.72 4.28 13.89
N ILE A 36 15.94 3.35 14.46
CA ILE A 36 16.46 2.42 15.48
C ILE A 36 17.17 1.25 14.82
N SER A 37 18.19 0.70 15.51
CA SER A 37 18.94 -0.45 15.02
C SER A 37 18.06 -1.70 14.85
N LYS A 38 18.51 -2.66 14.03
CA LYS A 38 17.80 -3.94 13.85
C LYS A 38 17.66 -4.69 15.19
N LYS A 39 18.67 -4.61 16.06
CA LYS A 39 18.67 -5.24 17.41
C LYS A 39 17.59 -4.61 18.28
N GLN A 40 17.58 -3.29 18.40
CA GLN A 40 16.56 -2.56 19.16
C GLN A 40 15.14 -2.81 18.63
N ARG A 41 14.96 -2.83 17.31
CA ARG A 41 13.68 -3.16 16.71
C ARG A 41 13.19 -4.55 17.12
N LYS A 42 14.07 -5.55 17.09
CA LYS A 42 13.75 -6.91 17.53
C LYS A 42 13.35 -6.93 19.00
N GLU A 43 14.10 -6.27 19.86
CA GLU A 43 13.81 -6.16 21.31
C GLU A 43 12.45 -5.48 21.56
N CYS A 44 12.15 -4.37 20.85
CA CYS A 44 10.86 -3.70 20.96
C CYS A 44 9.69 -4.61 20.52
N VAL A 45 9.84 -5.32 19.41
CA VAL A 45 8.82 -6.26 18.90
C VAL A 45 8.60 -7.41 19.87
N GLU A 46 9.66 -7.99 20.42
CA GLU A 46 9.55 -9.05 21.43
C GLU A 46 8.93 -8.54 22.73
N GLY A 47 9.26 -7.30 23.13
CA GLY A 47 8.66 -6.64 24.29
C GLY A 47 7.15 -6.43 24.13
N LEU A 48 6.67 -6.07 22.92
CA LEU A 48 5.25 -6.00 22.62
C LEU A 48 4.58 -7.37 22.68
N LYS A 49 5.20 -8.41 22.11
CA LYS A 49 4.64 -9.78 22.13
C LYS A 49 4.54 -10.34 23.55
N LYS A 50 5.50 -10.05 24.41
CA LYS A 50 5.54 -10.45 25.82
C LYS A 50 4.73 -9.51 26.72
N GLU A 51 4.06 -8.52 26.15
CA GLU A 51 3.28 -7.50 26.84
C GLU A 51 4.05 -6.67 27.88
N VAL A 52 5.39 -6.62 27.76
CA VAL A 52 6.24 -5.67 28.50
C VAL A 52 5.88 -4.23 28.11
N TYR A 53 5.62 -4.03 26.81
CA TYR A 53 5.00 -2.82 26.28
C TYR A 53 3.58 -3.13 25.87
N LYS A 54 2.64 -2.27 26.26
CA LYS A 54 1.24 -2.39 25.86
C LYS A 54 0.95 -1.68 24.55
N VAL A 55 1.70 -0.63 24.22
CA VAL A 55 1.46 0.19 23.04
C VAL A 55 2.71 0.25 22.16
N GLY A 56 2.57 -0.18 20.92
CA GLY A 56 3.57 0.01 19.86
C GLY A 56 3.20 1.22 19.00
N ILE A 57 4.11 2.18 18.82
CA ILE A 57 3.88 3.39 18.03
C ILE A 57 4.82 3.35 16.83
N THR A 58 4.29 3.48 15.61
CA THR A 58 5.09 3.30 14.40
C THR A 58 4.64 4.14 13.21
N PRO A 59 5.56 4.83 12.52
CA PRO A 59 5.31 5.36 11.20
C PRO A 59 5.52 4.26 10.15
N LEU A 60 4.51 3.40 9.92
CA LEU A 60 4.48 2.33 8.90
C LEU A 60 5.51 1.18 9.04
N ALA A 61 6.48 1.25 9.95
CA ALA A 61 7.57 0.26 10.03
C ALA A 61 7.12 -1.17 10.36
N LEU A 62 5.93 -1.33 10.94
CA LEU A 62 5.34 -2.62 11.30
C LEU A 62 4.21 -3.07 10.36
N THR A 63 4.10 -2.48 9.19
CA THR A 63 3.08 -2.90 8.21
C THR A 63 3.41 -4.26 7.58
N VAL A 64 4.68 -4.67 7.58
CA VAL A 64 5.13 -5.96 7.04
C VAL A 64 5.89 -6.74 8.11
N GLY A 65 5.57 -8.03 8.23
CA GLY A 65 6.35 -8.97 9.07
C GLY A 65 6.10 -8.89 10.59
N TYR A 66 5.30 -7.96 11.10
CA TYR A 66 4.94 -7.95 12.51
C TYR A 66 3.77 -8.91 12.77
N ASP A 67 4.04 -9.95 13.51
CA ASP A 67 3.04 -10.95 13.92
C ASP A 67 2.76 -10.85 15.43
N HIS A 68 1.54 -10.44 15.75
CA HIS A 68 1.03 -10.33 17.13
C HIS A 68 -0.46 -10.74 17.13
N PRO A 69 -0.76 -12.05 17.22
CA PRO A 69 -2.15 -12.53 17.14
C PRO A 69 -3.08 -11.93 18.20
N ASN A 70 -2.56 -11.70 19.42
CA ASN A 70 -3.32 -11.09 20.51
C ASN A 70 -3.49 -9.55 20.42
N LEU A 71 -3.16 -8.93 19.28
CA LEU A 71 -3.38 -7.50 19.09
C LEU A 71 -4.87 -7.17 19.12
N ARG A 72 -5.30 -6.31 20.06
CA ARG A 72 -6.71 -5.96 20.26
C ARG A 72 -7.11 -4.63 19.64
N ASN A 73 -6.18 -3.67 19.56
CA ASN A 73 -6.51 -2.34 19.08
C ASN A 73 -5.51 -1.86 18.01
N ILE A 74 -6.05 -1.21 17.00
CA ILE A 74 -5.28 -0.38 16.06
C ILE A 74 -5.81 1.04 16.15
N VAL A 75 -4.89 1.99 16.35
CA VAL A 75 -5.15 3.42 16.23
C VAL A 75 -4.48 3.90 14.95
N ASP A 76 -5.27 4.31 13.97
CA ASP A 76 -4.76 4.77 12.69
C ASP A 76 -4.89 6.29 12.55
N ALA A 77 -3.76 6.98 12.73
CA ALA A 77 -3.64 8.43 12.55
C ALA A 77 -2.92 8.80 11.24
N THR A 78 -2.66 7.81 10.35
CA THR A 78 -1.95 8.03 9.09
C THR A 78 -2.89 7.89 7.91
N PRO A 79 -3.30 8.99 7.24
CA PRO A 79 -4.12 8.93 6.05
C PRO A 79 -3.37 8.21 4.92
N THR A 80 -4.09 7.39 4.16
CA THR A 80 -3.52 6.68 3.02
C THR A 80 -4.45 6.73 1.80
N ASN A 81 -3.84 6.75 0.62
CA ASN A 81 -4.54 6.54 -0.64
C ASN A 81 -4.51 5.08 -1.09
N SER A 82 -3.72 4.25 -0.39
CA SER A 82 -3.53 2.84 -0.73
C SER A 82 -4.51 1.96 0.04
N VAL A 83 -5.44 1.33 -0.69
CA VAL A 83 -6.35 0.29 -0.16
C VAL A 83 -5.53 -0.87 0.42
N ARG A 84 -4.46 -1.27 -0.27
CA ARG A 84 -3.57 -2.34 0.19
C ARG A 84 -2.95 -2.02 1.56
N LEU A 85 -2.49 -0.78 1.76
CA LEU A 85 -1.92 -0.36 3.03
C LEU A 85 -2.97 -0.34 4.14
N HIS A 86 -4.18 0.15 3.84
CA HIS A 86 -5.32 0.09 4.77
C HIS A 86 -5.62 -1.35 5.20
N LEU A 87 -5.70 -2.29 4.25
CA LEU A 87 -5.91 -3.71 4.53
C LEU A 87 -4.75 -4.34 5.32
N GLN A 88 -3.51 -3.98 5.02
CA GLN A 88 -2.35 -4.48 5.76
C GLN A 88 -2.33 -4.02 7.22
N LYS A 89 -2.77 -2.79 7.50
CA LYS A 89 -2.91 -2.28 8.86
C LYS A 89 -4.03 -3.03 9.60
N THR A 90 -5.26 -2.97 9.06
CA THR A 90 -6.46 -3.51 9.71
C THR A 90 -6.45 -5.04 9.78
N GLY A 91 -5.88 -5.71 8.78
CA GLY A 91 -5.74 -7.18 8.71
C GLY A 91 -4.93 -7.79 9.87
N ARG A 92 -4.19 -6.98 10.63
CA ARG A 92 -3.50 -7.45 11.83
C ARG A 92 -4.44 -7.78 12.97
N LEU A 93 -5.62 -7.16 13.00
CA LEU A 93 -6.64 -7.41 14.02
C LEU A 93 -7.43 -8.69 13.79
N ILE A 94 -7.55 -9.15 12.56
CA ILE A 94 -8.40 -10.33 12.23
C ILE A 94 -7.72 -11.68 12.53
N ARG A 95 -6.49 -11.65 13.05
CA ARG A 95 -5.80 -12.88 13.42
C ARG A 95 -6.46 -13.53 14.64
N ILE A 96 -6.69 -14.83 14.52
CA ILE A 96 -7.31 -15.63 15.57
C ILE A 96 -6.29 -15.89 16.67
N CYS A 97 -6.69 -15.69 17.92
CA CYS A 97 -5.92 -16.00 19.11
C CYS A 97 -6.88 -16.42 20.22
N GLU A 98 -6.50 -17.41 21.02
CA GLU A 98 -7.27 -17.81 22.19
C GLU A 98 -7.49 -16.65 23.15
N GLY A 99 -8.71 -16.48 23.66
CA GLY A 99 -9.08 -15.37 24.55
C GLY A 99 -9.22 -14.01 23.88
N LYS A 100 -9.20 -13.95 22.55
CA LYS A 100 -9.44 -12.74 21.78
C LYS A 100 -10.78 -12.78 21.06
N ASP A 101 -11.78 -12.09 21.58
CA ASP A 101 -13.13 -12.09 21.04
C ASP A 101 -13.38 -10.98 20.01
N PHE A 102 -12.55 -9.93 20.01
CA PHE A 102 -12.69 -8.80 19.08
C PHE A 102 -11.36 -8.11 18.78
N GLY A 103 -11.36 -7.35 17.69
CA GLY A 103 -10.35 -6.34 17.36
C GLY A 103 -11.03 -4.99 17.11
N ARG A 104 -10.44 -3.91 17.59
CA ARG A 104 -10.97 -2.54 17.45
C ARG A 104 -10.06 -1.67 16.60
N VAL A 105 -10.62 -1.02 15.60
CA VAL A 105 -9.94 0.03 14.82
C VAL A 105 -10.46 1.39 15.26
N ILE A 106 -9.57 2.28 15.65
CA ILE A 106 -9.84 3.69 15.93
C ILE A 106 -9.19 4.49 14.80
N ASP A 107 -10.01 4.99 13.90
CA ASP A 107 -9.54 5.67 12.68
C ASP A 107 -9.68 7.18 12.82
N PHE A 108 -8.54 7.85 13.08
CA PHE A 108 -8.45 9.31 13.10
C PHE A 108 -8.17 9.88 11.70
N ALA A 109 -7.71 9.05 10.77
CA ALA A 109 -7.29 9.47 9.44
C ALA A 109 -8.41 9.42 8.39
N GLY A 110 -9.59 8.84 8.75
CA GLY A 110 -10.72 8.70 7.84
C GLY A 110 -10.53 7.60 6.78
N ASN A 111 -9.60 6.67 6.99
CA ASN A 111 -9.31 5.59 6.05
C ASN A 111 -10.49 4.62 5.88
N ILE A 112 -11.25 4.33 6.94
CA ILE A 112 -12.47 3.50 6.87
C ILE A 112 -13.53 4.20 6.01
N LYS A 113 -13.72 5.51 6.19
CA LYS A 113 -14.66 6.27 5.34
C LYS A 113 -14.26 6.21 3.88
N LYS A 114 -12.96 6.31 3.59
CA LYS A 114 -12.42 6.34 2.24
C LYS A 114 -12.42 4.97 1.56
N HIS A 115 -11.88 3.96 2.22
CA HIS A 115 -11.62 2.63 1.64
C HIS A 115 -12.69 1.59 2.02
N GLY A 116 -13.50 1.86 3.02
CA GLY A 116 -14.48 0.92 3.57
C GLY A 116 -13.98 0.18 4.80
N ASP A 117 -14.92 -0.45 5.51
CA ASP A 117 -14.61 -1.40 6.57
C ASP A 117 -14.09 -2.70 5.94
N VAL A 118 -13.03 -3.27 6.48
CA VAL A 118 -12.44 -4.51 5.98
C VAL A 118 -13.44 -5.68 5.93
N ARG A 119 -14.48 -5.65 6.76
CA ARG A 119 -15.57 -6.63 6.80
C ARG A 119 -16.51 -6.55 5.59
N ASP A 120 -16.57 -5.37 4.95
CA ASP A 120 -17.45 -5.09 3.79
C ASP A 120 -16.71 -5.28 2.46
N LEU A 121 -15.42 -5.67 2.52
CA LEU A 121 -14.59 -5.84 1.34
C LEU A 121 -14.56 -7.29 0.89
N ASN A 122 -14.78 -7.51 -0.40
CA ASN A 122 -14.80 -8.83 -1.01
C ASN A 122 -13.76 -8.94 -2.12
N PHE A 123 -13.04 -10.08 -2.15
CA PHE A 123 -12.25 -10.46 -3.31
C PHE A 123 -13.11 -11.34 -4.22
N GLU A 124 -13.26 -10.94 -5.47
CA GLU A 124 -14.03 -11.69 -6.46
C GLU A 124 -13.24 -11.82 -7.76
N PHE A 125 -13.44 -12.97 -8.39
CA PHE A 125 -12.96 -13.22 -9.74
C PHE A 125 -14.02 -12.78 -10.74
N ILE A 126 -13.66 -11.88 -11.65
CA ILE A 126 -14.52 -11.41 -12.73
C ILE A 126 -13.96 -11.96 -14.04
N GLU A 127 -14.78 -12.71 -14.77
CA GLU A 127 -14.39 -13.26 -16.07
C GLU A 127 -13.98 -12.14 -17.04
N GLY A 128 -12.83 -12.32 -17.69
CA GLY A 128 -12.25 -11.33 -18.59
C GLY A 128 -11.42 -10.21 -17.91
N TYR A 129 -11.58 -10.02 -16.57
CA TYR A 129 -10.81 -9.03 -15.81
C TYR A 129 -9.77 -9.68 -14.87
N GLY A 130 -10.16 -10.74 -14.14
CA GLY A 130 -9.33 -11.38 -13.12
C GLY A 130 -9.83 -11.07 -11.70
N TRP A 131 -8.94 -11.21 -10.71
CA TRP A 131 -9.25 -10.93 -9.32
C TRP A 131 -9.33 -9.43 -9.04
N GLY A 132 -10.41 -8.99 -8.42
CA GLY A 132 -10.62 -7.62 -7.95
C GLY A 132 -11.01 -7.58 -6.47
N LEU A 133 -10.70 -6.45 -5.82
CA LEU A 133 -11.20 -6.12 -4.49
C LEU A 133 -12.37 -5.16 -4.64
N PHE A 134 -13.49 -5.49 -4.04
CA PHE A 134 -14.72 -4.72 -4.17
C PHE A 134 -15.25 -4.27 -2.80
N LYS A 135 -15.81 -3.06 -2.79
CA LYS A 135 -16.70 -2.57 -1.74
C LYS A 135 -18.11 -2.56 -2.32
N LYS A 136 -18.93 -3.51 -1.92
CA LYS A 136 -20.19 -3.83 -2.61
C LYS A 136 -19.90 -4.15 -4.09
N ASP A 137 -20.35 -3.31 -5.01
CA ASP A 137 -20.13 -3.48 -6.45
C ASP A 137 -19.04 -2.58 -7.05
N GLU A 138 -18.45 -1.69 -6.22
CA GLU A 138 -17.41 -0.77 -6.63
C GLU A 138 -16.03 -1.41 -6.52
N LEU A 139 -15.29 -1.42 -7.63
CA LEU A 139 -13.89 -1.90 -7.63
C LEU A 139 -12.99 -0.91 -6.89
N LEU A 140 -12.26 -1.40 -5.92
CA LEU A 140 -11.21 -0.67 -5.23
C LEU A 140 -9.85 -1.02 -5.82
N SER A 141 -9.05 -0.01 -6.16
CA SER A 141 -7.72 -0.21 -6.74
C SER A 141 -6.76 0.87 -6.29
N ASP A 142 -5.50 0.47 -6.05
CA ASP A 142 -4.36 1.39 -5.86
C ASP A 142 -3.80 1.88 -7.22
N ILE A 143 -4.27 1.31 -8.32
CA ILE A 143 -3.85 1.71 -9.67
C ILE A 143 -4.60 3.00 -10.01
N PRO A 144 -3.94 4.02 -10.55
CA PRO A 144 -4.61 5.21 -11.04
C PRO A 144 -5.61 4.80 -12.14
N MET A 145 -6.89 4.85 -11.79
CA MET A 145 -7.99 4.66 -12.73
C MET A 145 -8.52 6.04 -13.11
N ASN A 146 -9.24 6.14 -14.22
CA ASN A 146 -9.89 7.40 -14.57
C ASN A 146 -10.88 7.76 -13.45
N LEU A 147 -10.60 8.85 -12.72
CA LEU A 147 -11.36 9.27 -11.54
C LEU A 147 -12.81 9.65 -11.87
N ASP A 148 -13.11 9.88 -13.14
CA ASP A 148 -14.47 10.23 -13.62
C ASP A 148 -15.34 9.00 -13.85
N LYS A 149 -14.82 7.79 -13.65
CA LYS A 149 -15.54 6.53 -13.89
C LYS A 149 -15.59 5.66 -12.64
N VAL A 150 -16.80 5.24 -12.28
CA VAL A 150 -17.01 4.19 -11.27
C VAL A 150 -16.96 2.84 -11.99
N TYR A 151 -16.02 1.98 -11.57
CA TYR A 151 -15.86 0.64 -12.14
C TYR A 151 -16.68 -0.34 -11.31
N THR A 152 -17.89 -0.64 -11.75
CA THR A 152 -18.77 -1.63 -11.11
C THR A 152 -18.48 -3.04 -11.63
N LYS A 153 -18.94 -4.09 -10.91
CA LYS A 153 -18.88 -5.48 -11.38
C LYS A 153 -19.61 -5.66 -12.72
N GLU A 154 -20.73 -5.00 -12.90
CA GLU A 154 -21.50 -5.02 -14.13
C GLU A 154 -20.72 -4.39 -15.30
N TYR A 155 -20.09 -3.23 -15.05
CA TYR A 155 -19.22 -2.59 -16.05
C TYR A 155 -18.07 -3.51 -16.45
N LEU A 156 -17.42 -4.19 -15.49
CA LEU A 156 -16.30 -5.10 -15.75
C LEU A 156 -16.74 -6.33 -16.56
N LYS A 157 -17.90 -6.92 -16.25
CA LYS A 157 -18.46 -8.05 -16.99
C LYS A 157 -18.83 -7.68 -18.44
N ASN A 158 -19.42 -6.50 -18.63
CA ASN A 158 -19.91 -6.06 -19.94
C ASN A 158 -18.81 -5.50 -20.84
N SER A 159 -17.76 -4.91 -20.26
CA SER A 159 -16.65 -4.34 -21.02
C SER A 159 -15.70 -5.40 -21.60
N GLY A 160 -15.75 -6.65 -21.09
CA GLY A 160 -15.06 -7.83 -21.63
C GLY A 160 -13.55 -7.72 -21.81
N LYS A 161 -12.97 -6.55 -21.55
CA LYS A 161 -11.58 -6.19 -21.84
C LYS A 161 -11.07 -5.02 -20.99
N ILE A 162 -11.28 -5.05 -19.68
CA ILE A 162 -10.37 -4.27 -18.85
C ILE A 162 -9.15 -5.14 -18.62
N LYS A 163 -8.41 -5.35 -19.69
CA LYS A 163 -7.00 -5.73 -19.56
C LYS A 163 -6.29 -4.57 -18.88
N LEU A 164 -5.19 -4.87 -18.22
CA LEU A 164 -4.22 -3.89 -17.69
C LEU A 164 -3.87 -2.74 -18.68
N GLU A 165 -4.22 -2.86 -19.93
CA GLU A 165 -4.16 -1.84 -20.97
C GLU A 165 -4.97 -0.57 -20.64
N TYR A 166 -6.10 -0.68 -19.92
CA TYR A 166 -6.91 0.48 -19.54
C TYR A 166 -6.45 1.19 -18.27
N ALA A 167 -5.77 0.50 -17.39
CA ALA A 167 -5.12 1.14 -16.24
C ALA A 167 -4.02 2.14 -16.65
N PHE A 168 -3.59 2.08 -17.92
CA PHE A 168 -2.50 2.89 -18.46
C PHE A 168 -2.91 3.70 -19.71
N GLY A 169 -4.22 3.84 -20.03
CA GLY A 169 -4.68 4.38 -21.29
C GLY A 169 -4.33 3.46 -22.47
N GLU A 170 -4.68 3.84 -23.68
CA GLU A 170 -4.36 3.09 -24.92
C GLU A 170 -2.86 3.02 -25.25
N HIS A 171 -2.00 3.42 -24.32
CA HIS A 171 -0.56 3.39 -24.51
C HIS A 171 -0.05 1.95 -24.39
N ASN A 172 0.08 1.29 -25.54
CA ASN A 172 1.10 0.28 -25.70
C ASN A 172 2.46 0.98 -25.43
N PRO A 173 3.14 0.71 -24.30
CA PRO A 173 4.35 1.44 -23.94
C PRO A 173 5.50 1.22 -24.93
N GLY A 174 5.22 0.55 -26.05
CA GLY A 174 6.11 0.36 -27.17
C GLY A 174 6.89 -0.93 -27.16
N THR A 175 7.09 -1.44 -28.38
CA THR A 175 7.84 -2.67 -28.65
C THR A 175 9.29 -2.41 -29.04
N GLU A 176 9.68 -1.13 -29.20
CA GLU A 176 11.06 -0.77 -29.51
C GLU A 176 12.01 -1.23 -28.42
N LYS A 177 13.17 -1.73 -28.85
CA LYS A 177 14.21 -2.22 -27.93
C LYS A 177 15.25 -1.14 -27.71
N LEU A 178 15.72 -1.03 -26.46
CA LEU A 178 16.87 -0.17 -26.18
C LEU A 178 18.12 -0.69 -26.93
N ASP A 179 18.82 0.20 -27.58
CA ASP A 179 20.06 -0.06 -28.34
C ASP A 179 21.33 0.34 -27.57
N PHE A 180 21.16 0.83 -26.32
CA PHE A 180 22.24 1.34 -25.46
C PHE A 180 22.12 0.89 -23.99
N GLY A 181 23.21 1.07 -23.25
CA GLY A 181 23.31 0.90 -21.81
C GLY A 181 23.11 -0.53 -21.31
N THR A 182 23.00 -0.67 -19.97
CA THR A 182 22.84 -1.96 -19.27
C THR A 182 21.51 -2.66 -19.58
N ASN A 183 20.56 -1.94 -20.15
CA ASN A 183 19.24 -2.45 -20.52
C ASN A 183 19.10 -2.67 -22.04
N LYS A 184 20.22 -2.70 -22.78
CA LYS A 184 20.24 -2.99 -24.23
C LYS A 184 19.51 -4.30 -24.54
N GLY A 185 18.69 -4.27 -25.59
CA GLY A 185 17.89 -5.41 -26.06
C GLY A 185 16.55 -5.59 -25.35
N LYS A 186 16.29 -4.92 -24.24
CA LYS A 186 14.99 -4.94 -23.56
C LYS A 186 14.01 -3.98 -24.24
N THR A 187 12.75 -4.39 -24.34
CA THR A 187 11.71 -3.54 -24.89
C THR A 187 11.30 -2.42 -23.93
N VAL A 188 10.79 -1.32 -24.46
CA VAL A 188 10.19 -0.24 -23.65
C VAL A 188 9.10 -0.80 -22.74
N LYS A 189 8.28 -1.73 -23.23
CA LYS A 189 7.25 -2.43 -22.45
C LYS A 189 7.83 -3.20 -21.27
N GLU A 190 8.89 -3.99 -21.45
CA GLU A 190 9.55 -4.72 -20.37
C GLU A 190 10.13 -3.80 -19.30
N LEU A 191 10.73 -2.69 -19.71
CA LEU A 191 11.30 -1.71 -18.79
C LEU A 191 10.21 -0.90 -18.07
N TYR A 192 9.11 -0.64 -18.73
CA TYR A 192 7.96 0.04 -18.12
C TYR A 192 7.44 -0.72 -16.90
N TYR A 193 7.33 -2.03 -17.00
CA TYR A 193 6.85 -2.86 -15.88
C TYR A 193 7.94 -3.16 -14.82
N LYS A 194 9.20 -3.30 -15.24
CA LYS A 194 10.28 -3.74 -14.35
C LYS A 194 11.14 -2.60 -13.79
N LYS A 195 11.28 -1.50 -14.53
CA LYS A 195 12.19 -0.38 -14.22
C LYS A 195 11.62 0.97 -14.65
N ARG A 196 10.40 1.25 -14.26
CA ARG A 196 9.66 2.47 -14.65
C ARG A 196 10.44 3.76 -14.36
N HIS A 197 11.10 3.85 -13.21
CA HIS A 197 11.94 4.99 -12.84
C HIS A 197 13.09 5.25 -13.83
N TYR A 198 13.66 4.21 -14.42
CA TYR A 198 14.71 4.33 -15.43
C TYR A 198 14.17 4.94 -16.73
N LEU A 199 12.99 4.50 -17.20
CA LEU A 199 12.36 5.11 -18.37
C LEU A 199 11.96 6.55 -18.12
N LYS A 200 11.48 6.88 -16.92
CA LYS A 200 11.14 8.25 -16.53
C LYS A 200 12.37 9.13 -16.58
N TRP A 201 13.46 8.68 -15.98
CA TRP A 201 14.75 9.38 -16.05
C TRP A 201 15.21 9.60 -17.50
N LEU A 202 15.07 8.59 -18.39
CA LEU A 202 15.39 8.74 -19.81
C LEU A 202 14.50 9.77 -20.51
N ALA A 203 13.20 9.82 -20.20
CA ALA A 203 12.27 10.78 -20.78
C ALA A 203 12.58 12.23 -20.37
N GLU A 204 12.99 12.42 -19.12
CA GLU A 204 13.27 13.74 -18.52
C GLU A 204 14.72 14.22 -18.73
N SER A 205 15.62 13.30 -19.12
CA SER A 205 17.04 13.61 -19.35
C SER A 205 17.29 14.20 -20.74
N ASN A 206 18.38 14.97 -20.87
CA ASN A 206 18.88 15.44 -22.17
C ASN A 206 19.63 14.34 -22.94
N PHE A 207 19.21 13.08 -22.80
CA PHE A 207 19.84 11.97 -23.47
C PHE A 207 19.55 12.00 -24.99
N GLU A 208 20.58 11.96 -25.80
CA GLU A 208 20.46 11.94 -27.25
C GLU A 208 20.20 10.51 -27.76
N PHE A 209 18.96 10.26 -28.15
CA PHE A 209 18.58 8.98 -28.74
C PHE A 209 18.96 8.90 -30.22
N LYS A 210 19.71 7.85 -30.61
CA LYS A 210 19.95 7.54 -32.00
C LYS A 210 18.69 7.07 -32.73
N ASN A 211 17.85 6.32 -32.04
CA ASN A 211 16.57 5.83 -32.55
C ASN A 211 15.43 6.79 -32.14
N LYS A 212 14.94 7.56 -33.11
CA LYS A 212 13.86 8.54 -32.90
C LYS A 212 12.51 7.90 -32.56
N LYS A 213 12.24 6.66 -33.03
CA LYS A 213 11.03 5.92 -32.64
C LYS A 213 11.07 5.50 -31.17
N LEU A 214 12.22 5.07 -30.70
CA LEU A 214 12.44 4.73 -29.29
C LEU A 214 12.26 5.96 -28.38
N GLU A 215 12.82 7.12 -28.78
CA GLU A 215 12.66 8.38 -28.07
C GLU A 215 11.18 8.77 -27.98
N ALA A 216 10.46 8.74 -29.09
CA ALA A 216 9.04 9.05 -29.15
C ALA A 216 8.23 8.13 -28.22
N GLN A 217 8.46 6.81 -28.25
CA GLN A 217 7.77 5.87 -27.38
C GLN A 217 8.04 6.13 -25.90
N ILE A 218 9.28 6.48 -25.52
CA ILE A 218 9.63 6.76 -24.13
C ILE A 218 9.00 8.08 -23.66
N LYS A 219 9.03 9.12 -24.47
CA LYS A 219 8.42 10.41 -24.12
C LYS A 219 6.90 10.37 -24.08
N ASP A 220 6.28 9.61 -24.98
CA ASP A 220 4.83 9.47 -25.08
C ASP A 220 4.20 8.79 -23.85
N ILE A 221 4.95 7.93 -23.15
CA ILE A 221 4.53 7.32 -21.89
C ILE A 221 4.15 8.36 -20.83
N TRP A 222 4.81 9.51 -20.83
CA TRP A 222 4.56 10.59 -19.87
C TRP A 222 3.95 11.84 -20.51
N LYS A 223 3.64 11.81 -21.83
CA LYS A 223 3.12 12.97 -22.58
C LYS A 223 3.94 14.26 -22.34
N LEU A 224 5.25 14.10 -22.35
CA LEU A 224 6.22 15.19 -22.27
C LEU A 224 6.50 15.80 -23.64
#